data_ea5f9d9092e8920dd85c1206cc927680
#
_entry.id   ea5f9d9092e8920dd85c1206cc927680
#
_cell.length_a   1.000
_cell.length_b   1.000
_cell.length_c   1.000
_cell.angle_alpha   90.00
_cell.angle_beta   90.00
_cell.angle_gamma   90.00
#
_symmetry.space_group_name_H-M   'P 1'
#
loop_
_entity.id
_entity.type
_entity.pdbx_description
1 polymer ?
#
loop_
_entity_poly.entity_id
_entity_poly.type
_entity_poly.pdbx_seq_one_letter_code
_entity_poly.pdbx_strand_id
1 'polypeptide(L)'
;MSSSLPARRRHHRPPRLAALALAALLSALNVAGSRGETLQYHLTAVAFHDLPGFSEDRLDEALKVFAKTCDRPIRSEKAIEGFSPAAQAKVCASARKGEGASDPRTFFTRYFRPYLVAVDPAADAFFTGYYQPEIPGSLVKTKVFGTPAYGLPPDLVTLSRQQRVGAFADLTAARRGADGALTPYPDRGAIQDGALENLRGVKTQVFLRDNVDLFLAQVQGSARVRLPDGRVLRLSFAGRNGQPYTALARVLVQRGVAAPADMTMRRLTEWIREHGVARGEAGDDLLRLNRSFVFFDARLDSRPDEQPEGGSGAALTPLRSIAIDSHIWPYGLPFFIDARMPWRSPEPEPFQRVMIAQDTGSAIVGPARADVYFGLADTAGARASDIRHHGRFYLLLPID
;
A
#
# COMPACT_ATOMS: atom_id res chain seq x y z
N MET A 1 55.01 -71.21 43.06
CA MET A 1 55.39 -70.22 44.03
C MET A 1 54.75 -68.89 43.63
N SER A 2 53.85 -68.40 44.35
CA SER A 2 53.19 -67.15 44.41
C SER A 2 51.69 -67.31 44.32
N SER A 3 51.10 -67.14 45.47
CA SER A 3 49.65 -67.12 45.75
C SER A 3 49.09 -65.75 45.39
N SER A 4 47.95 -65.79 44.72
CA SER A 4 47.12 -64.62 44.53
C SER A 4 45.74 -64.80 45.11
N LEU A 5 45.42 -64.06 46.14
CA LEU A 5 44.12 -64.00 46.79
C LEU A 5 43.18 -62.99 46.02
N PRO A 6 41.87 -63.26 46.00
CA PRO A 6 40.95 -62.48 45.19
C PRO A 6 40.48 -61.19 45.89
N ALA A 7 40.32 -60.14 45.10
CA ALA A 7 39.82 -58.84 45.51
C ALA A 7 38.27 -58.85 45.70
N ARG A 8 37.82 -58.36 46.85
CA ARG A 8 36.42 -58.14 47.21
C ARG A 8 35.78 -57.11 46.30
N ARG A 9 34.69 -57.48 45.65
CA ARG A 9 33.75 -56.58 44.96
C ARG A 9 33.00 -55.76 46.06
N ARG A 10 33.20 -54.43 46.07
CA ARG A 10 32.33 -53.48 46.77
C ARG A 10 31.18 -53.12 45.82
N HIS A 11 29.94 -53.39 46.27
CA HIS A 11 28.71 -52.89 45.63
C HIS A 11 28.58 -51.40 45.99
N HIS A 12 28.84 -50.53 45.00
CA HIS A 12 28.41 -49.12 45.05
C HIS A 12 26.98 -49.05 44.56
N ARG A 13 26.02 -48.68 45.45
CA ARG A 13 24.69 -48.23 45.12
C ARG A 13 24.84 -46.84 44.47
N PRO A 14 24.19 -46.58 43.30
CA PRO A 14 24.14 -45.22 42.74
C PRO A 14 23.19 -44.38 43.59
N PRO A 15 23.47 -43.07 43.70
CA PRO A 15 22.57 -42.11 44.40
C PRO A 15 21.31 -41.94 43.55
N ARG A 16 20.19 -41.87 44.25
CA ARG A 16 18.91 -41.47 43.67
C ARG A 16 18.99 -40.03 43.17
N LEU A 17 19.16 -39.81 41.88
CA LEU A 17 18.92 -38.55 41.22
C LEU A 17 17.43 -38.27 41.19
N ALA A 18 17.03 -37.24 41.91
CA ALA A 18 15.71 -36.67 41.87
C ALA A 18 15.42 -36.23 40.40
N ALA A 19 14.43 -36.86 39.80
CA ALA A 19 13.90 -36.43 38.51
C ALA A 19 13.14 -35.11 38.73
N LEU A 20 13.81 -33.99 38.45
CA LEU A 20 13.17 -32.70 38.17
C LEU A 20 12.43 -32.83 36.83
N ALA A 21 11.11 -33.02 36.92
CA ALA A 21 10.23 -32.92 35.76
C ALA A 21 10.26 -31.48 35.29
N LEU A 22 11.07 -31.22 34.24
CA LEU A 22 11.02 -30.01 33.48
C LEU A 22 9.76 -30.12 32.59
N ALA A 23 8.66 -29.57 33.06
CA ALA A 23 7.47 -29.35 32.28
C ALA A 23 7.83 -28.32 31.22
N ALA A 24 8.20 -28.80 30.02
CA ALA A 24 8.25 -27.98 28.82
C ALA A 24 6.81 -27.56 28.50
N LEU A 25 6.44 -26.36 28.92
CA LEU A 25 5.31 -25.61 28.37
C LEU A 25 5.62 -25.38 26.90
N LEU A 26 5.21 -26.29 26.06
CA LEU A 26 4.96 -26.03 24.64
C LEU A 26 3.81 -25.00 24.59
N SER A 27 4.14 -23.73 24.65
CA SER A 27 3.27 -22.67 24.20
C SER A 27 3.10 -22.89 22.71
N ALA A 28 2.01 -23.59 22.35
CA ALA A 28 1.50 -23.59 21.01
C ALA A 28 1.22 -22.12 20.66
N LEU A 29 2.17 -21.49 20.00
CA LEU A 29 1.93 -20.29 19.24
C LEU A 29 0.92 -20.67 18.16
N ASN A 30 -0.36 -20.55 18.52
CA ASN A 30 -1.42 -20.43 17.55
C ASN A 30 -1.08 -19.24 16.66
N VAL A 31 -0.47 -19.52 15.50
CA VAL A 31 -0.50 -18.65 14.35
C VAL A 31 -1.93 -18.73 13.80
N ALA A 32 -2.89 -18.29 14.60
CA ALA A 32 -4.16 -17.85 14.10
C ALA A 32 -3.80 -16.67 13.17
N GLY A 33 -4.00 -16.85 11.88
CA GLY A 33 -3.94 -15.76 10.92
C GLY A 33 -4.70 -14.58 11.50
N SER A 34 -4.02 -13.48 11.77
CA SER A 34 -4.62 -12.28 12.30
C SER A 34 -5.68 -11.82 11.29
N ARG A 35 -6.93 -12.18 11.55
CA ARG A 35 -8.05 -11.35 11.13
C ARG A 35 -7.66 -9.98 11.63
N GLY A 36 -7.38 -9.04 10.72
CA GLY A 36 -6.95 -7.71 11.10
C GLY A 36 -7.88 -7.17 12.15
N GLU A 37 -7.42 -7.12 13.40
CA GLU A 37 -8.08 -6.33 14.42
C GLU A 37 -8.19 -4.94 13.84
N THR A 38 -9.41 -4.48 13.66
CA THR A 38 -9.66 -3.11 13.23
C THR A 38 -9.11 -2.26 14.36
N LEU A 39 -7.93 -1.66 14.16
CA LEU A 39 -7.32 -0.78 15.13
C LEU A 39 -8.38 0.22 15.60
N GLN A 40 -8.64 0.23 16.87
CA GLN A 40 -9.52 1.22 17.48
C GLN A 40 -8.84 2.58 17.34
N TYR A 41 -9.58 3.58 16.97
CA TYR A 41 -9.06 4.95 16.94
C TYR A 41 -10.07 5.91 17.56
N HIS A 42 -9.59 7.04 18.02
CA HIS A 42 -10.40 8.15 18.49
C HIS A 42 -9.85 9.47 17.96
N LEU A 43 -10.72 10.44 17.85
CA LEU A 43 -10.40 11.77 17.35
C LEU A 43 -10.33 12.73 18.53
N THR A 44 -9.15 13.27 18.83
CA THR A 44 -8.95 14.28 19.87
C THR A 44 -8.89 15.67 19.23
N ALA A 45 -9.87 16.52 19.55
CA ALA A 45 -9.88 17.88 19.05
C ALA A 45 -8.67 18.66 19.53
N VAL A 46 -8.04 19.41 18.61
CA VAL A 46 -6.92 20.30 18.87
C VAL A 46 -7.18 21.66 18.23
N ALA A 47 -6.35 22.65 18.53
CA ALA A 47 -6.43 23.94 17.86
C ALA A 47 -5.42 24.03 16.71
N PHE A 48 -5.67 24.90 15.72
CA PHE A 48 -4.73 25.09 14.61
C PHE A 48 -3.35 25.61 15.04
N HIS A 49 -3.27 26.33 16.16
CA HIS A 49 -1.98 26.77 16.70
C HIS A 49 -1.16 25.63 17.34
N ASP A 50 -1.80 24.49 17.62
CA ASP A 50 -1.12 23.28 18.11
C ASP A 50 -0.53 22.43 16.95
N LEU A 51 -0.79 22.80 15.69
CA LEU A 51 -0.22 22.14 14.51
C LEU A 51 1.11 22.79 14.15
N PRO A 52 2.26 22.13 14.41
CA PRO A 52 3.57 22.72 14.12
C PRO A 52 3.71 22.99 12.62
N GLY A 53 4.16 24.19 12.24
CA GLY A 53 4.42 24.54 10.84
C GLY A 53 3.18 24.75 9.97
N PHE A 54 1.97 24.73 10.54
CA PHE A 54 0.74 24.99 9.77
C PHE A 54 0.75 26.40 9.15
N SER A 55 1.32 27.37 9.85
CA SER A 55 1.45 28.74 9.37
C SER A 55 2.45 28.91 8.22
N GLU A 56 3.41 28.04 8.11
CA GLU A 56 4.47 28.06 7.09
C GLU A 56 4.13 27.22 5.86
N ASP A 57 3.05 26.41 5.93
CA ASP A 57 2.64 25.58 4.79
C ASP A 57 2.08 26.41 3.63
N ARG A 58 2.36 25.97 2.42
CA ARG A 58 1.79 26.47 1.17
C ARG A 58 0.32 26.08 1.04
N LEU A 59 -0.53 26.64 1.90
CA LEU A 59 -1.95 26.32 1.98
C LEU A 59 -2.71 26.66 0.69
N ASP A 60 -2.19 27.57 -0.14
CA ASP A 60 -2.70 27.86 -1.48
C ASP A 60 -2.67 26.63 -2.40
N GLU A 61 -1.60 25.83 -2.32
CA GLU A 61 -1.49 24.56 -3.06
C GLU A 61 -2.50 23.54 -2.55
N ALA A 62 -2.62 23.40 -1.23
CA ALA A 62 -3.58 22.48 -0.61
C ALA A 62 -5.03 22.85 -0.96
N LEU A 63 -5.39 24.12 -0.93
CA LEU A 63 -6.72 24.62 -1.26
C LEU A 63 -7.06 24.36 -2.75
N LYS A 64 -6.11 24.56 -3.66
CA LYS A 64 -6.30 24.23 -5.08
C LYS A 64 -6.61 22.77 -5.30
N VAL A 65 -5.90 21.86 -4.59
CA VAL A 65 -6.13 20.41 -4.67
C VAL A 65 -7.46 20.03 -4.04
N PHE A 66 -7.78 20.61 -2.88
CA PHE A 66 -9.06 20.42 -2.22
C PHE A 66 -10.24 20.82 -3.12
N ALA A 67 -10.19 22.02 -3.71
CA ALA A 67 -11.22 22.51 -4.61
C ALA A 67 -11.45 21.58 -5.83
N LYS A 68 -10.38 21.08 -6.45
CA LYS A 68 -10.48 20.09 -7.53
C LYS A 68 -11.11 18.78 -7.08
N THR A 69 -10.84 18.34 -5.86
CA THR A 69 -11.42 17.10 -5.32
C THR A 69 -12.92 17.26 -5.07
N CYS A 70 -13.38 18.47 -4.77
CA CYS A 70 -14.79 18.80 -4.57
C CYS A 70 -15.67 18.63 -5.82
N ASP A 71 -15.09 18.48 -7.01
CA ASP A 71 -15.83 18.16 -8.25
C ASP A 71 -16.33 16.71 -8.27
N ARG A 72 -15.87 15.89 -7.34
CA ARG A 72 -16.28 14.50 -7.19
C ARG A 72 -17.15 14.33 -5.94
N PRO A 73 -18.16 13.46 -5.98
CA PRO A 73 -18.99 13.20 -4.80
C PRO A 73 -18.16 12.50 -3.73
N ILE A 74 -18.14 13.07 -2.53
CA ILE A 74 -17.52 12.42 -1.37
C ILE A 74 -18.48 11.33 -0.90
N ARG A 75 -18.06 10.09 -1.05
CA ARG A 75 -18.79 8.92 -0.58
C ARG A 75 -18.05 8.32 0.59
N SER A 76 -18.74 8.15 1.71
CA SER A 76 -18.27 7.39 2.85
C SER A 76 -19.17 6.17 3.03
N GLU A 77 -18.59 4.99 3.09
CA GLU A 77 -19.32 3.77 3.44
C GLU A 77 -19.55 3.65 4.95
N LYS A 78 -18.83 4.44 5.75
CA LYS A 78 -18.91 4.45 7.22
C LYS A 78 -19.18 5.84 7.74
N ALA A 79 -19.91 5.90 8.85
CA ALA A 79 -20.03 7.11 9.64
C ALA A 79 -18.69 7.38 10.34
N ILE A 80 -18.15 8.57 10.16
CA ILE A 80 -17.02 9.10 10.92
C ILE A 80 -17.60 10.02 11.99
N GLU A 81 -17.15 9.83 13.23
CA GLU A 81 -17.57 10.70 14.32
C GLU A 81 -17.24 12.16 13.99
N GLY A 82 -18.23 13.04 14.10
CA GLY A 82 -18.09 14.47 13.79
C GLY A 82 -18.08 14.84 12.31
N PHE A 83 -18.16 13.89 11.36
CA PHE A 83 -18.24 14.21 9.94
C PHE A 83 -19.66 14.51 9.49
N SER A 84 -19.87 15.69 8.94
CA SER A 84 -21.14 16.13 8.32
C SER A 84 -21.00 16.22 6.81
N PRO A 85 -21.70 15.37 6.02
CA PRO A 85 -21.74 15.50 4.56
C PRO A 85 -22.26 16.87 4.10
N ALA A 86 -23.16 17.48 4.87
CA ALA A 86 -23.71 18.81 4.57
C ALA A 86 -22.65 19.90 4.76
N ALA A 87 -21.90 19.87 5.87
CA ALA A 87 -20.76 20.76 6.08
C ALA A 87 -19.72 20.61 4.98
N GLN A 88 -19.36 19.38 4.62
CA GLN A 88 -18.44 19.11 3.52
C GLN A 88 -18.93 19.69 2.20
N ALA A 89 -20.22 19.53 1.87
CA ALA A 89 -20.80 20.08 0.64
C ALA A 89 -20.74 21.62 0.63
N LYS A 90 -21.01 22.28 1.77
CA LYS A 90 -20.91 23.72 1.95
C LYS A 90 -19.49 24.24 1.74
N VAL A 91 -18.51 23.61 2.39
CA VAL A 91 -17.09 23.96 2.23
C VAL A 91 -16.61 23.75 0.79
N CYS A 92 -17.02 22.65 0.16
CA CYS A 92 -16.73 22.41 -1.25
C CYS A 92 -17.35 23.47 -2.17
N ALA A 93 -18.58 23.92 -1.89
CA ALA A 93 -19.20 25.01 -2.66
C ALA A 93 -18.42 26.32 -2.53
N SER A 94 -17.95 26.67 -1.34
CA SER A 94 -17.12 27.84 -1.08
C SER A 94 -15.75 27.73 -1.79
N ALA A 95 -15.08 26.59 -1.70
CA ALA A 95 -13.80 26.36 -2.39
C ALA A 95 -13.91 26.51 -3.92
N ARG A 96 -14.97 25.95 -4.52
CA ARG A 96 -15.23 26.07 -5.98
C ARG A 96 -15.53 27.51 -6.42
N LYS A 97 -16.10 28.33 -5.57
CA LYS A 97 -16.30 29.76 -5.83
C LYS A 97 -15.02 30.59 -5.70
N GLY A 98 -13.90 29.95 -5.33
CA GLY A 98 -12.61 30.63 -5.12
C GLY A 98 -12.49 31.33 -3.77
N GLU A 99 -13.40 31.07 -2.82
CA GLU A 99 -13.24 31.55 -1.45
C GLU A 99 -11.90 31.08 -0.88
N GLY A 100 -11.20 31.95 -0.18
CA GLY A 100 -9.88 31.63 0.39
C GLY A 100 -8.71 31.72 -0.59
N ALA A 101 -8.92 32.02 -1.87
CA ALA A 101 -7.81 32.13 -2.83
C ALA A 101 -6.79 33.21 -2.44
N SER A 102 -7.23 34.30 -1.83
CA SER A 102 -6.37 35.39 -1.31
C SER A 102 -5.85 35.13 0.10
N ASP A 103 -6.55 34.33 0.89
CA ASP A 103 -6.16 33.95 2.26
C ASP A 103 -6.56 32.49 2.55
N PRO A 104 -5.75 31.52 2.08
CA PRO A 104 -6.02 30.09 2.29
C PRO A 104 -5.99 29.68 3.76
N ARG A 105 -5.23 30.38 4.60
CA ARG A 105 -5.17 30.11 6.05
C ARG A 105 -6.53 30.36 6.69
N THR A 106 -7.08 31.55 6.47
CA THR A 106 -8.42 31.89 6.97
C THR A 106 -9.47 30.92 6.44
N PHE A 107 -9.36 30.47 5.19
CA PHE A 107 -10.25 29.43 4.67
C PHE A 107 -10.19 28.15 5.53
N PHE A 108 -9.01 27.57 5.73
CA PHE A 108 -8.89 26.33 6.51
C PHE A 108 -9.34 26.53 7.98
N THR A 109 -8.93 27.60 8.62
CA THR A 109 -9.28 27.86 10.04
C THR A 109 -10.76 28.18 10.25
N ARG A 110 -11.44 28.74 9.25
CA ARG A 110 -12.87 29.05 9.28
C ARG A 110 -13.76 27.84 9.04
N TYR A 111 -13.35 26.98 8.12
CA TYR A 111 -14.21 25.89 7.64
C TYR A 111 -13.89 24.52 8.22
N PHE A 112 -12.77 24.37 8.92
CA PHE A 112 -12.34 23.09 9.46
C PHE A 112 -11.99 23.18 10.94
N ARG A 113 -12.07 22.02 11.60
CA ARG A 113 -11.50 21.80 12.93
C ARG A 113 -10.51 20.62 12.86
N PRO A 114 -9.29 20.77 13.37
CA PRO A 114 -8.31 19.70 13.39
C PRO A 114 -8.55 18.73 14.55
N TYR A 115 -8.33 17.46 14.28
CA TYR A 115 -8.38 16.36 15.25
C TYR A 115 -7.14 15.49 15.10
N LEU A 116 -6.44 15.23 16.19
CA LEU A 116 -5.40 14.21 16.21
C LEU A 116 -6.04 12.82 16.05
N VAL A 117 -5.57 12.05 15.10
CA VAL A 117 -5.94 10.64 14.92
C VAL A 117 -5.09 9.81 15.86
N ALA A 118 -5.65 9.42 17.00
CA ALA A 118 -4.99 8.57 17.98
C ALA A 118 -5.47 7.12 17.82
N VAL A 119 -4.56 6.16 17.87
CA VAL A 119 -4.86 4.73 17.75
C VAL A 119 -4.65 4.02 19.08
N ASP A 120 -5.37 2.93 19.29
CA ASP A 120 -5.25 2.09 20.48
C ASP A 120 -4.80 0.67 20.08
N PRO A 121 -3.70 0.15 20.66
CA PRO A 121 -2.77 0.81 21.60
C PRO A 121 -2.04 1.99 20.97
N ALA A 122 -1.67 2.98 21.77
CA ALA A 122 -1.07 4.23 21.32
C ALA A 122 0.18 3.98 20.45
N ALA A 123 0.13 4.48 19.23
CA ALA A 123 1.24 4.43 18.29
C ALA A 123 1.25 5.69 17.42
N ASP A 124 2.43 6.10 17.01
CA ASP A 124 2.57 7.16 16.03
C ASP A 124 2.01 6.74 14.67
N ALA A 125 1.51 7.70 13.92
CA ALA A 125 1.11 7.46 12.54
C ALA A 125 2.32 7.03 11.70
N PHE A 126 2.05 6.23 10.67
CA PHE A 126 3.10 5.71 9.78
C PHE A 126 2.90 6.19 8.35
N PHE A 127 3.94 6.78 7.80
CA PHE A 127 3.95 7.37 6.47
C PHE A 127 4.95 6.67 5.57
N THR A 128 4.53 6.44 4.31
CA THR A 128 5.40 5.99 3.22
C THR A 128 5.23 6.92 2.03
N GLY A 129 5.98 6.67 0.96
CA GLY A 129 5.89 7.42 -0.29
C GLY A 129 5.61 6.51 -1.47
N TYR A 130 4.86 7.02 -2.44
CA TYR A 130 4.66 6.37 -3.73
C TYR A 130 4.77 7.36 -4.89
N TYR A 131 4.92 6.83 -6.09
CA TYR A 131 5.13 7.60 -7.30
C TYR A 131 4.62 6.84 -8.50
N GLN A 132 4.52 7.46 -9.66
CA GLN A 132 4.26 6.74 -10.90
C GLN A 132 5.58 6.44 -11.62
N PRO A 133 6.01 5.16 -11.67
CA PRO A 133 7.25 4.79 -12.34
C PRO A 133 7.15 4.94 -13.84
N GLU A 134 8.29 5.20 -14.50
CA GLU A 134 8.44 5.07 -15.94
C GLU A 134 9.31 3.84 -16.24
N ILE A 135 8.76 2.88 -16.96
CA ILE A 135 9.38 1.59 -17.28
C ILE A 135 9.36 1.35 -18.77
N PRO A 136 10.34 0.65 -19.35
CA PRO A 136 10.31 0.31 -20.77
C PRO A 136 9.34 -0.84 -21.05
N GLY A 137 8.74 -0.84 -22.26
CA GLY A 137 7.84 -1.90 -22.69
C GLY A 137 7.59 -1.91 -24.19
N SER A 138 6.78 -2.86 -24.66
CA SER A 138 6.45 -3.01 -26.09
C SER A 138 5.00 -3.45 -26.27
N LEU A 139 4.34 -2.96 -27.32
CA LEU A 139 3.00 -3.42 -27.69
C LEU A 139 3.01 -4.82 -28.30
N VAL A 140 4.15 -5.31 -28.73
CA VAL A 140 4.34 -6.65 -29.26
C VAL A 140 5.29 -7.46 -28.39
N LYS A 141 5.04 -8.77 -28.25
CA LYS A 141 5.94 -9.68 -27.53
C LYS A 141 7.27 -9.80 -28.26
N THR A 142 8.37 -9.64 -27.55
CA THR A 142 9.74 -9.79 -28.07
C THR A 142 10.57 -10.63 -27.11
N LYS A 143 11.83 -10.93 -27.47
CA LYS A 143 12.77 -11.60 -26.55
C LYS A 143 13.10 -10.74 -25.32
N VAL A 144 13.05 -9.40 -25.44
CA VAL A 144 13.34 -8.46 -24.35
C VAL A 144 12.07 -8.15 -23.54
N PHE A 145 10.95 -8.00 -24.22
CA PHE A 145 9.66 -7.67 -23.62
C PHE A 145 8.72 -8.86 -23.74
N GLY A 146 8.74 -9.74 -22.73
CA GLY A 146 8.00 -10.99 -22.73
C GLY A 146 6.91 -11.09 -21.68
N THR A 147 6.93 -10.23 -20.66
CA THR A 147 6.02 -10.30 -19.51
C THR A 147 4.74 -9.48 -19.77
N PRO A 148 3.56 -10.12 -19.88
CA PRO A 148 2.33 -9.43 -20.21
C PRO A 148 1.78 -8.66 -19.00
N ALA A 149 1.43 -7.39 -19.18
CA ALA A 149 0.54 -6.66 -18.32
C ALA A 149 -0.89 -6.80 -18.85
N TYR A 150 -1.73 -7.52 -18.11
CA TYR A 150 -3.08 -7.85 -18.54
C TYR A 150 -4.09 -6.76 -18.24
N GLY A 151 -5.09 -6.61 -19.12
CA GLY A 151 -6.32 -5.88 -18.87
C GLY A 151 -7.25 -6.66 -17.91
N LEU A 152 -8.31 -5.97 -17.45
CA LEU A 152 -9.30 -6.57 -16.55
C LEU A 152 -9.97 -7.78 -17.23
N PRO A 153 -9.88 -8.98 -16.65
CA PRO A 153 -10.53 -10.16 -17.22
C PRO A 153 -12.05 -10.09 -17.11
N PRO A 154 -12.79 -10.53 -18.15
CA PRO A 154 -14.25 -10.45 -18.17
C PRO A 154 -14.95 -11.39 -17.19
N ASP A 155 -14.26 -12.44 -16.74
CA ASP A 155 -14.76 -13.43 -15.78
C ASP A 155 -14.47 -13.08 -14.30
N LEU A 156 -13.80 -11.95 -14.07
CA LEU A 156 -13.50 -11.50 -12.71
C LEU A 156 -14.71 -10.76 -12.12
N VAL A 157 -15.13 -11.18 -10.92
CA VAL A 157 -16.24 -10.55 -10.19
C VAL A 157 -15.81 -10.18 -8.77
N THR A 158 -16.17 -8.98 -8.33
CA THR A 158 -15.93 -8.54 -6.96
C THR A 158 -16.92 -9.24 -6.01
N LEU A 159 -16.41 -9.74 -4.88
CA LEU A 159 -17.21 -10.40 -3.85
C LEU A 159 -17.73 -9.39 -2.83
N SER A 160 -19.02 -9.44 -2.55
CA SER A 160 -19.61 -8.74 -1.40
C SER A 160 -19.10 -9.34 -0.08
N ARG A 161 -19.26 -8.61 1.04
CA ARG A 161 -18.86 -9.13 2.36
C ARG A 161 -19.54 -10.44 2.72
N GLN A 162 -20.83 -10.59 2.35
CA GLN A 162 -21.61 -11.80 2.61
C GLN A 162 -21.10 -13.02 1.81
N GLN A 163 -20.47 -12.80 0.66
CA GLN A 163 -19.93 -13.87 -0.17
C GLN A 163 -18.53 -14.33 0.28
N ARG A 164 -17.87 -13.61 1.19
CA ARG A 164 -16.54 -13.92 1.69
C ARG A 164 -16.58 -14.93 2.83
N VAL A 165 -16.98 -16.16 2.50
CA VAL A 165 -17.11 -17.29 3.45
C VAL A 165 -16.46 -18.54 2.86
N GLY A 166 -16.06 -19.48 3.69
CA GLY A 166 -15.43 -20.74 3.25
C GLY A 166 -14.18 -20.49 2.41
N ALA A 167 -14.13 -21.04 1.20
CA ALA A 167 -13.00 -20.88 0.27
C ALA A 167 -12.76 -19.42 -0.17
N PHE A 168 -13.71 -18.53 0.07
CA PHE A 168 -13.63 -17.09 -0.29
C PHE A 168 -13.39 -16.18 0.90
N ALA A 169 -13.16 -16.71 2.11
CA ALA A 169 -13.09 -15.90 3.34
C ALA A 169 -12.07 -14.77 3.27
N ASP A 170 -10.91 -15.01 2.67
CA ASP A 170 -9.82 -14.04 2.53
C ASP A 170 -9.75 -13.39 1.15
N LEU A 171 -10.75 -13.65 0.28
CA LEU A 171 -10.76 -13.16 -1.08
C LEU A 171 -11.68 -11.95 -1.24
N THR A 172 -11.29 -11.02 -2.11
CA THR A 172 -12.12 -9.86 -2.47
C THR A 172 -12.70 -9.97 -3.89
N ALA A 173 -12.28 -10.95 -4.66
CA ALA A 173 -12.80 -11.25 -5.98
C ALA A 173 -12.77 -12.75 -6.25
N ALA A 174 -13.55 -13.19 -7.23
CA ALA A 174 -13.65 -14.57 -7.67
C ALA A 174 -13.71 -14.65 -9.20
N ARG A 175 -13.52 -15.84 -9.74
CA ARG A 175 -13.74 -16.18 -11.13
C ARG A 175 -15.15 -16.71 -11.33
N ARG A 176 -15.86 -16.20 -12.32
CA ARG A 176 -17.15 -16.73 -12.74
C ARG A 176 -16.97 -17.72 -13.88
N GLY A 177 -17.34 -18.97 -13.67
CA GLY A 177 -17.39 -19.99 -14.72
C GLY A 177 -18.50 -19.75 -15.74
N ALA A 178 -18.46 -20.47 -16.85
CA ALA A 178 -19.50 -20.42 -17.88
C ALA A 178 -20.89 -20.90 -17.37
N ASP A 179 -20.90 -21.75 -16.36
CA ASP A 179 -22.08 -22.22 -15.63
C ASP A 179 -22.58 -21.24 -14.56
N GLY A 180 -21.90 -20.09 -14.40
CA GLY A 180 -22.17 -19.08 -13.36
C GLY A 180 -21.55 -19.40 -12.00
N ALA A 181 -20.94 -20.56 -11.79
CA ALA A 181 -20.31 -20.92 -10.54
C ALA A 181 -19.09 -20.03 -10.23
N LEU A 182 -18.88 -19.74 -8.94
CA LEU A 182 -17.74 -18.95 -8.50
C LEU A 182 -16.62 -19.87 -8.01
N THR A 183 -15.41 -19.58 -8.43
CA THR A 183 -14.18 -20.22 -7.94
C THR A 183 -13.15 -19.16 -7.53
N PRO A 184 -12.19 -19.47 -6.63
CA PRO A 184 -11.10 -18.57 -6.34
C PRO A 184 -10.37 -18.13 -7.62
N TYR A 185 -10.10 -16.82 -7.75
CA TYR A 185 -9.34 -16.33 -8.89
C TYR A 185 -7.90 -16.83 -8.82
N PRO A 186 -7.25 -17.16 -9.96
CA PRO A 186 -5.84 -17.54 -9.99
C PRO A 186 -4.96 -16.52 -9.26
N ASP A 187 -3.99 -17.01 -8.50
CA ASP A 187 -3.00 -16.17 -7.84
C ASP A 187 -1.90 -15.72 -8.82
N ARG A 188 -0.99 -14.88 -8.34
CA ARG A 188 0.14 -14.38 -9.14
C ARG A 188 0.91 -15.50 -9.80
N GLY A 189 1.26 -16.54 -9.06
CA GLY A 189 2.06 -17.65 -9.58
C GLY A 189 1.37 -18.33 -10.75
N ALA A 190 0.09 -18.67 -10.60
CA ALA A 190 -0.70 -19.28 -11.67
C ALA A 190 -0.86 -18.36 -12.90
N ILE A 191 -1.05 -17.04 -12.67
CA ILE A 191 -1.13 -16.06 -13.76
C ILE A 191 0.20 -15.96 -14.52
N GLN A 192 1.31 -15.91 -13.81
CA GLN A 192 2.66 -15.90 -14.41
C GLN A 192 2.95 -17.21 -15.18
N ASP A 193 2.35 -18.31 -14.77
CA ASP A 193 2.43 -19.61 -15.44
C ASP A 193 1.42 -19.76 -16.61
N GLY A 194 0.75 -18.66 -17.00
CA GLY A 194 -0.11 -18.66 -18.19
C GLY A 194 -1.59 -18.93 -17.95
N ALA A 195 -2.09 -18.92 -16.70
CA ALA A 195 -3.51 -19.19 -16.42
C ALA A 195 -4.51 -18.27 -17.17
N LEU A 196 -4.04 -17.15 -17.70
CA LEU A 196 -4.85 -16.20 -18.47
C LEU A 196 -4.56 -16.19 -19.97
N GLU A 197 -3.52 -16.88 -20.46
CA GLU A 197 -3.10 -16.79 -21.87
C GLU A 197 -4.19 -17.23 -22.85
N ASN A 198 -4.98 -18.23 -22.50
CA ASN A 198 -6.06 -18.76 -23.30
C ASN A 198 -7.46 -18.29 -22.86
N LEU A 199 -7.53 -17.33 -21.93
CA LEU A 199 -8.81 -16.82 -21.48
C LEU A 199 -9.39 -15.84 -22.50
N ARG A 200 -10.51 -16.24 -23.12
CA ARG A 200 -11.18 -15.43 -24.13
C ARG A 200 -11.58 -14.06 -23.54
N GLY A 201 -11.20 -12.99 -24.26
CA GLY A 201 -11.53 -11.61 -23.89
C GLY A 201 -10.52 -10.93 -22.96
N VAL A 202 -9.51 -11.63 -22.46
CA VAL A 202 -8.38 -10.99 -21.77
C VAL A 202 -7.45 -10.36 -22.83
N LYS A 203 -7.14 -9.08 -22.62
CA LYS A 203 -6.21 -8.34 -23.47
C LYS A 203 -4.87 -8.18 -22.78
N THR A 204 -3.77 -8.43 -23.45
CA THR A 204 -2.46 -7.93 -23.05
C THR A 204 -2.38 -6.46 -23.45
N GLN A 205 -2.21 -5.58 -22.47
CA GLN A 205 -2.13 -4.14 -22.70
C GLN A 205 -0.76 -3.74 -23.23
N VAL A 206 0.29 -4.36 -22.69
CA VAL A 206 1.69 -4.13 -23.06
C VAL A 206 2.54 -5.29 -22.54
N PHE A 207 3.70 -5.52 -23.15
CA PHE A 207 4.72 -6.45 -22.66
C PHE A 207 5.84 -5.66 -21.98
N LEU A 208 6.19 -6.06 -20.76
CA LEU A 208 7.26 -5.51 -19.95
C LEU A 208 8.49 -6.43 -20.00
N ARG A 209 9.64 -5.97 -19.49
CA ARG A 209 10.88 -6.76 -19.50
C ARG A 209 10.76 -8.03 -18.68
N ASP A 210 10.31 -7.86 -17.43
CA ASP A 210 10.30 -8.93 -16.45
C ASP A 210 9.15 -8.76 -15.44
N ASN A 211 8.98 -9.76 -14.59
CA ASN A 211 7.99 -9.73 -13.52
C ASN A 211 8.30 -8.70 -12.42
N VAL A 212 9.50 -8.14 -12.35
CA VAL A 212 9.85 -7.08 -11.40
C VAL A 212 9.28 -5.75 -11.87
N ASP A 213 9.42 -5.42 -13.16
CA ASP A 213 8.80 -4.22 -13.74
C ASP A 213 7.27 -4.28 -13.58
N LEU A 214 6.67 -5.45 -13.83
CA LEU A 214 5.24 -5.67 -13.62
C LEU A 214 4.85 -5.51 -12.15
N PHE A 215 5.60 -6.11 -11.23
CA PHE A 215 5.37 -6.00 -9.79
C PHE A 215 5.47 -4.56 -9.32
N LEU A 216 6.48 -3.81 -9.78
CA LEU A 216 6.63 -2.39 -9.46
C LEU A 216 5.41 -1.59 -9.91
N ALA A 217 4.96 -1.75 -11.17
CA ALA A 217 3.76 -1.10 -11.67
C ALA A 217 2.52 -1.46 -10.83
N GLN A 218 2.39 -2.72 -10.42
CA GLN A 218 1.27 -3.22 -9.63
C GLN A 218 1.24 -2.68 -8.19
N VAL A 219 2.41 -2.55 -7.55
CA VAL A 219 2.52 -1.97 -6.19
C VAL A 219 2.21 -0.48 -6.22
N GLN A 220 2.67 0.24 -7.24
CA GLN A 220 2.41 1.67 -7.41
C GLN A 220 0.98 1.97 -7.93
N GLY A 221 0.27 0.95 -8.42
CA GLY A 221 -1.09 1.07 -8.94
C GLY A 221 -1.19 1.70 -10.33
N SER A 222 -0.13 2.32 -10.83
CA SER A 222 -0.03 2.89 -12.18
C SER A 222 1.42 2.91 -12.65
N ALA A 223 1.64 3.01 -13.97
CA ALA A 223 2.96 3.19 -14.57
C ALA A 223 2.88 3.94 -15.89
N ARG A 224 3.96 4.58 -16.27
CA ARG A 224 4.21 5.05 -17.62
C ARG A 224 5.11 4.02 -18.30
N VAL A 225 4.70 3.57 -19.49
CA VAL A 225 5.48 2.61 -20.26
C VAL A 225 6.03 3.30 -21.49
N ARG A 226 7.34 3.47 -21.55
CA ARG A 226 8.04 4.02 -22.71
C ARG A 226 8.19 2.95 -23.77
N LEU A 227 7.58 3.20 -24.93
CA LEU A 227 7.64 2.32 -26.09
C LEU A 227 8.92 2.56 -26.90
N PRO A 228 9.36 1.59 -27.73
CA PRO A 228 10.57 1.74 -28.56
C PRO A 228 10.53 2.90 -29.55
N ASP A 229 9.35 3.34 -29.96
CA ASP A 229 9.14 4.48 -30.88
C ASP A 229 9.07 5.84 -30.13
N GLY A 230 9.34 5.85 -28.83
CA GLY A 230 9.34 7.06 -28.00
C GLY A 230 7.97 7.46 -27.45
N ARG A 231 6.88 6.86 -27.91
CA ARG A 231 5.56 7.07 -27.33
C ARG A 231 5.50 6.53 -25.90
N VAL A 232 4.64 7.11 -25.09
CA VAL A 232 4.38 6.67 -23.73
C VAL A 232 2.96 6.12 -23.62
N LEU A 233 2.84 4.92 -23.08
CA LEU A 233 1.58 4.29 -22.72
C LEU A 233 1.39 4.43 -21.22
N ARG A 234 0.24 4.93 -20.77
CA ARG A 234 -0.11 4.99 -19.35
C ARG A 234 -0.89 3.75 -18.97
N LEU A 235 -0.41 3.05 -17.96
CA LEU A 235 -1.14 2.00 -17.26
C LEU A 235 -1.82 2.60 -16.03
N SER A 236 -3.11 2.34 -15.89
CA SER A 236 -3.92 2.74 -14.73
C SER A 236 -4.58 1.50 -14.13
N PHE A 237 -4.76 1.48 -12.82
CA PHE A 237 -5.42 0.38 -12.11
C PHE A 237 -6.84 0.14 -12.68
N ALA A 238 -7.12 -1.10 -13.09
CA ALA A 238 -8.44 -1.53 -13.56
C ALA A 238 -9.12 -2.52 -12.61
N GLY A 239 -8.34 -3.23 -11.81
CA GLY A 239 -8.84 -4.20 -10.86
C GLY A 239 -7.74 -5.12 -10.35
N ARG A 240 -8.10 -6.06 -9.47
CA ARG A 240 -7.18 -7.06 -8.92
C ARG A 240 -7.83 -8.42 -8.79
N ASN A 241 -7.01 -9.47 -8.76
CA ASN A 241 -7.48 -10.87 -8.66
C ASN A 241 -8.14 -11.24 -7.32
N GLY A 242 -8.20 -10.31 -6.37
CA GLY A 242 -8.83 -10.53 -5.07
C GLY A 242 -8.03 -11.38 -4.08
N GLN A 243 -6.87 -11.87 -4.45
CA GLN A 243 -5.98 -12.62 -3.56
C GLN A 243 -5.31 -11.70 -2.52
N PRO A 244 -4.95 -12.25 -1.33
CA PRO A 244 -4.27 -11.49 -0.29
C PRO A 244 -2.94 -10.90 -0.76
N TYR A 245 -2.65 -9.69 -0.29
CA TYR A 245 -1.37 -9.02 -0.51
C TYR A 245 -0.36 -9.47 0.55
N THR A 246 0.84 -9.86 0.10
CA THR A 246 1.98 -10.15 0.96
C THR A 246 3.07 -9.09 0.74
N ALA A 247 3.47 -8.41 1.81
CA ALA A 247 4.56 -7.45 1.77
C ALA A 247 5.92 -8.16 1.64
N LEU A 248 6.45 -8.29 0.43
CA LEU A 248 7.69 -9.03 0.15
C LEU A 248 8.91 -8.45 0.88
N ALA A 249 8.96 -7.13 1.06
CA ALA A 249 9.99 -6.47 1.86
C ALA A 249 10.03 -7.03 3.30
N ARG A 250 8.85 -7.24 3.92
CA ARG A 250 8.76 -7.85 5.26
C ARG A 250 9.27 -9.28 5.27
N VAL A 251 9.01 -10.05 4.21
CA VAL A 251 9.52 -11.43 4.10
C VAL A 251 11.05 -11.45 4.07
N LEU A 252 11.69 -10.56 3.31
CA LEU A 252 13.15 -10.46 3.27
C LEU A 252 13.75 -10.01 4.61
N VAL A 253 13.10 -9.07 5.28
CA VAL A 253 13.49 -8.65 6.64
C VAL A 253 13.42 -9.84 7.62
N GLN A 254 12.32 -10.60 7.60
CA GLN A 254 12.16 -11.80 8.42
C GLN A 254 13.18 -12.89 8.11
N ARG A 255 13.67 -12.96 6.86
CA ARG A 255 14.75 -13.86 6.43
C ARG A 255 16.15 -13.33 6.79
N GLY A 256 16.27 -12.15 7.41
CA GLY A 256 17.55 -11.55 7.80
C GLY A 256 18.37 -10.96 6.64
N VAL A 257 17.76 -10.71 5.48
CA VAL A 257 18.44 -10.17 4.29
C VAL A 257 18.89 -8.72 4.51
N ALA A 258 18.07 -7.93 5.22
CA ALA A 258 18.40 -6.56 5.58
C ALA A 258 17.62 -6.12 6.82
N ALA A 259 18.08 -5.08 7.50
CA ALA A 259 17.31 -4.45 8.56
C ALA A 259 16.04 -3.78 8.00
N PRO A 260 14.97 -3.61 8.81
CA PRO A 260 13.74 -2.96 8.35
C PRO A 260 13.97 -1.58 7.73
N ALA A 261 14.89 -0.78 8.28
CA ALA A 261 15.21 0.56 7.78
C ALA A 261 15.85 0.54 6.38
N ASP A 262 16.62 -0.51 6.07
CA ASP A 262 17.39 -0.61 4.83
C ASP A 262 16.61 -1.31 3.68
N MET A 263 15.47 -1.92 3.98
CA MET A 263 14.66 -2.65 3.00
C MET A 263 13.71 -1.70 2.27
N THR A 264 14.25 -0.87 1.40
CA THR A 264 13.50 0.02 0.49
C THR A 264 12.91 -0.74 -0.70
N MET A 265 11.99 -0.12 -1.46
CA MET A 265 11.46 -0.73 -2.70
C MET A 265 12.59 -0.98 -3.72
N ARG A 266 13.56 -0.07 -3.82
CA ARG A 266 14.74 -0.23 -4.67
C ARG A 266 15.54 -1.47 -4.25
N ARG A 267 15.88 -1.61 -2.96
CA ARG A 267 16.63 -2.78 -2.45
C ARG A 267 15.87 -4.10 -2.67
N LEU A 268 14.54 -4.09 -2.50
CA LEU A 268 13.69 -5.25 -2.79
C LEU A 268 13.78 -5.66 -4.27
N THR A 269 13.62 -4.71 -5.19
CA THR A 269 13.63 -5.00 -6.63
C THR A 269 15.03 -5.40 -7.14
N GLU A 270 16.09 -4.81 -6.59
CA GLU A 270 17.48 -5.21 -6.82
C GLU A 270 17.70 -6.65 -6.37
N TRP A 271 17.33 -6.97 -5.12
CA TRP A 271 17.47 -8.32 -4.60
C TRP A 271 16.77 -9.37 -5.46
N ILE A 272 15.53 -9.09 -5.89
CA ILE A 272 14.79 -10.02 -6.75
C ILE A 272 15.55 -10.27 -8.07
N ARG A 273 16.06 -9.22 -8.71
CA ARG A 273 16.83 -9.36 -9.97
C ARG A 273 18.16 -10.07 -9.77
N GLU A 274 18.88 -9.79 -8.68
CA GLU A 274 20.15 -10.45 -8.33
C GLU A 274 19.96 -11.96 -8.09
N HIS A 275 18.77 -12.39 -7.63
CA HIS A 275 18.46 -13.79 -7.32
C HIS A 275 17.62 -14.49 -8.40
N GLY A 276 17.48 -13.84 -9.56
CA GLY A 276 16.85 -14.40 -10.75
C GLY A 276 15.33 -14.25 -10.79
N VAL A 277 14.83 -14.07 -12.01
CA VAL A 277 13.39 -13.86 -12.28
C VAL A 277 12.78 -14.95 -13.16
N ALA A 278 13.57 -15.95 -13.54
CA ALA A 278 13.08 -17.12 -14.23
C ALA A 278 12.37 -18.06 -13.25
N ARG A 279 11.46 -18.88 -13.77
CA ARG A 279 10.69 -19.81 -12.95
C ARG A 279 11.59 -20.73 -12.12
N GLY A 280 11.34 -20.76 -10.80
CA GLY A 280 12.09 -21.57 -9.83
C GLY A 280 13.38 -20.93 -9.33
N GLU A 281 13.72 -19.72 -9.77
CA GLU A 281 14.78 -18.94 -9.16
C GLU A 281 14.26 -18.21 -7.91
N ALA A 282 15.15 -17.92 -6.96
CA ALA A 282 14.75 -17.40 -5.65
C ALA A 282 14.02 -16.05 -5.71
N GLY A 283 14.33 -15.22 -6.70
CA GLY A 283 13.63 -13.95 -6.92
C GLY A 283 12.19 -14.15 -7.44
N ASP A 284 11.98 -15.10 -8.37
CA ASP A 284 10.65 -15.49 -8.85
C ASP A 284 9.83 -16.12 -7.71
N ASP A 285 10.43 -17.04 -6.95
CA ASP A 285 9.79 -17.67 -5.80
C ASP A 285 9.34 -16.62 -4.75
N LEU A 286 10.16 -15.60 -4.52
CA LEU A 286 9.77 -14.50 -3.65
C LEU A 286 8.57 -13.72 -4.20
N LEU A 287 8.57 -13.39 -5.50
CA LEU A 287 7.46 -12.67 -6.15
C LEU A 287 6.14 -13.45 -6.00
N ARG A 288 6.16 -14.77 -6.14
CA ARG A 288 4.99 -15.66 -6.03
C ARG A 288 4.38 -15.71 -4.64
N LEU A 289 5.13 -15.38 -3.58
CA LEU A 289 4.57 -15.25 -2.22
C LEU A 289 3.54 -14.13 -2.11
N ASN A 290 3.64 -13.10 -2.96
CA ASN A 290 2.57 -12.12 -3.08
C ASN A 290 1.52 -12.60 -4.07
N ARG A 291 0.48 -13.26 -3.58
CA ARG A 291 -0.61 -13.84 -4.37
C ARG A 291 -1.45 -12.79 -5.12
N SER A 292 -1.44 -11.54 -4.65
CA SER A 292 -2.17 -10.44 -5.27
C SER A 292 -1.60 -10.10 -6.65
N PHE A 293 -2.49 -9.86 -7.63
CA PHE A 293 -2.16 -9.45 -8.99
C PHE A 293 -3.10 -8.33 -9.44
N VAL A 294 -2.53 -7.26 -10.00
CA VAL A 294 -3.28 -6.10 -10.49
C VAL A 294 -3.39 -6.15 -12.01
N PHE A 295 -4.57 -5.81 -12.50
CA PHE A 295 -4.91 -5.62 -13.91
C PHE A 295 -4.94 -4.14 -14.27
N PHE A 296 -4.65 -3.80 -15.53
CA PHE A 296 -4.50 -2.43 -15.95
C PHE A 296 -5.38 -2.08 -17.15
N ASP A 297 -5.89 -0.86 -17.15
CA ASP A 297 -6.29 -0.19 -18.38
C ASP A 297 -5.08 0.55 -18.97
N ALA A 298 -5.00 0.60 -20.30
CA ALA A 298 -3.90 1.24 -21.00
C ALA A 298 -4.41 2.29 -21.98
N ARG A 299 -3.79 3.48 -21.97
CA ARG A 299 -4.03 4.53 -22.95
C ARG A 299 -2.73 5.19 -23.38
N LEU A 300 -2.66 5.63 -24.61
CA LEU A 300 -1.55 6.48 -25.05
C LEU A 300 -1.57 7.79 -24.25
N ASP A 301 -0.42 8.16 -23.74
CA ASP A 301 -0.24 9.39 -22.98
C ASP A 301 -0.07 10.54 -23.96
N SER A 302 -1.07 11.41 -24.04
CA SER A 302 -1.05 12.57 -24.94
C SER A 302 -0.42 13.81 -24.27
N ARG A 303 -0.24 13.78 -22.94
CA ARG A 303 0.28 14.87 -22.12
C ARG A 303 1.33 14.34 -21.15
N PRO A 304 2.63 14.51 -21.46
CA PRO A 304 3.71 13.94 -20.65
C PRO A 304 3.69 14.33 -19.16
N ASP A 305 3.17 15.51 -18.83
CA ASP A 305 3.13 16.04 -17.48
C ASP A 305 1.81 15.74 -16.74
N GLU A 306 0.88 15.04 -17.40
CA GLU A 306 -0.39 14.70 -16.79
C GLU A 306 -0.18 13.69 -15.64
N GLN A 307 -0.65 14.06 -14.45
CA GLN A 307 -0.58 13.22 -13.27
C GLN A 307 -1.61 12.07 -13.36
N PRO A 308 -1.35 10.91 -12.72
CA PRO A 308 -2.31 9.83 -12.67
C PRO A 308 -3.55 10.21 -11.85
N GLU A 309 -4.67 9.58 -12.15
CA GLU A 309 -5.86 9.66 -11.32
C GLU A 309 -5.73 8.71 -10.13
N GLY A 310 -6.05 9.21 -8.93
CA GLY A 310 -6.15 8.38 -7.72
C GLY A 310 -7.49 7.68 -7.61
N GLY A 311 -7.70 6.93 -6.52
CA GLY A 311 -8.95 6.21 -6.23
C GLY A 311 -10.18 7.11 -6.14
N SER A 312 -10.03 8.40 -5.89
CA SER A 312 -11.10 9.41 -5.94
C SER A 312 -11.53 9.75 -7.38
N GLY A 313 -10.78 9.34 -8.40
CA GLY A 313 -10.93 9.77 -9.79
C GLY A 313 -10.42 11.20 -10.06
N ALA A 314 -9.77 11.84 -9.11
CA ALA A 314 -9.11 13.14 -9.30
C ALA A 314 -7.64 12.94 -9.64
N ALA A 315 -7.08 13.84 -10.48
CA ALA A 315 -5.66 13.84 -10.77
C ALA A 315 -4.86 14.15 -9.49
N LEU A 316 -3.87 13.31 -9.21
CA LEU A 316 -3.00 13.47 -8.05
C LEU A 316 -2.12 14.71 -8.18
N THR A 317 -1.69 15.25 -7.06
CA THR A 317 -0.77 16.39 -7.01
C THR A 317 0.42 16.01 -6.13
N PRO A 318 1.66 16.06 -6.63
CA PRO A 318 2.85 15.72 -5.86
C PRO A 318 2.91 16.51 -4.54
N LEU A 319 3.22 15.82 -3.44
CA LEU A 319 3.34 16.38 -2.10
C LEU A 319 2.10 17.14 -1.60
N ARG A 320 0.92 16.83 -2.18
CA ARG A 320 -0.40 17.32 -1.75
C ARG A 320 -1.48 16.25 -1.75
N SER A 321 -1.28 15.15 -2.49
CA SER A 321 -2.18 14.00 -2.48
C SER A 321 -1.63 12.89 -1.60
N ILE A 322 -2.52 12.22 -0.86
CA ILE A 322 -2.20 11.02 -0.09
C ILE A 322 -3.16 9.88 -0.42
N ALA A 323 -2.63 8.66 -0.34
CA ALA A 323 -3.43 7.46 -0.24
C ALA A 323 -3.70 7.15 1.24
N ILE A 324 -4.95 6.77 1.53
CA ILE A 324 -5.46 6.46 2.87
C ILE A 324 -6.22 5.12 2.86
N ASP A 325 -6.57 4.61 4.02
CA ASP A 325 -7.52 3.50 4.13
C ASP A 325 -8.94 3.98 3.80
N SER A 326 -9.38 3.72 2.58
CA SER A 326 -10.69 4.14 2.08
C SER A 326 -11.87 3.41 2.75
N HIS A 327 -11.61 2.34 3.53
CA HIS A 327 -12.61 1.71 4.38
C HIS A 327 -12.88 2.48 5.67
N ILE A 328 -11.98 3.39 6.04
CA ILE A 328 -12.08 4.23 7.23
C ILE A 328 -12.38 5.68 6.82
N TRP A 329 -11.58 6.24 5.92
CA TRP A 329 -11.63 7.64 5.54
C TRP A 329 -12.22 7.83 4.15
N PRO A 330 -13.16 8.75 3.94
CA PRO A 330 -13.62 9.13 2.61
C PRO A 330 -12.57 9.95 1.88
N TYR A 331 -12.55 9.82 0.56
CA TYR A 331 -11.78 10.73 -0.28
C TYR A 331 -12.27 12.18 -0.13
N GLY A 332 -11.35 13.10 -0.36
CA GLY A 332 -11.61 14.54 -0.35
C GLY A 332 -11.42 15.22 1.00
N LEU A 333 -11.21 14.45 2.09
CA LEU A 333 -10.89 15.06 3.37
C LEU A 333 -9.44 15.56 3.40
N PRO A 334 -9.21 16.77 3.95
CA PRO A 334 -7.87 17.26 4.23
C PRO A 334 -7.32 16.61 5.51
N PHE A 335 -6.03 16.31 5.49
CA PHE A 335 -5.26 15.87 6.64
C PHE A 335 -4.03 16.75 6.79
N PHE A 336 -3.57 16.96 8.01
CA PHE A 336 -2.28 17.59 8.27
C PHE A 336 -1.31 16.52 8.75
N ILE A 337 -0.15 16.44 8.11
CA ILE A 337 0.95 15.55 8.51
C ILE A 337 2.01 16.39 9.20
N ASP A 338 2.42 15.97 10.40
CA ASP A 338 3.58 16.49 11.12
C ASP A 338 4.57 15.33 11.34
N ALA A 339 5.60 15.28 10.53
CA ALA A 339 6.64 14.26 10.56
C ALA A 339 8.01 14.83 10.17
N ARG A 340 9.06 14.07 10.45
CA ARG A 340 10.39 14.33 9.90
C ARG A 340 10.73 13.25 8.91
N MET A 341 10.98 13.60 7.65
CA MET A 341 11.25 12.65 6.57
C MET A 341 12.13 13.27 5.48
N PRO A 342 12.85 12.46 4.66
CA PRO A 342 13.76 12.95 3.60
C PRO A 342 12.98 13.28 2.31
N TRP A 343 12.10 14.29 2.34
CA TRP A 343 11.19 14.59 1.25
C TRP A 343 11.73 15.58 0.20
N ARG A 344 12.71 16.44 0.56
CA ARG A 344 13.41 17.36 -0.35
C ARG A 344 14.85 16.93 -0.58
N SER A 345 15.50 16.43 0.47
CA SER A 345 16.89 16.01 0.50
C SER A 345 16.99 14.61 1.10
N PRO A 346 18.15 13.93 1.06
CA PRO A 346 18.36 12.67 1.75
C PRO A 346 18.25 12.77 3.28
N GLU A 347 18.43 13.97 3.84
CA GLU A 347 18.34 14.20 5.28
C GLU A 347 16.89 14.41 5.72
N PRO A 348 16.46 13.79 6.85
CA PRO A 348 15.11 14.01 7.39
C PRO A 348 14.90 15.45 7.84
N GLU A 349 13.95 16.12 7.23
CA GLU A 349 13.54 17.49 7.53
C GLU A 349 12.04 17.56 7.86
N PRO A 350 11.52 18.63 8.47
CA PRO A 350 10.11 18.75 8.79
C PRO A 350 9.23 18.64 7.53
N PHE A 351 8.27 17.71 7.58
CA PHE A 351 7.17 17.57 6.63
C PHE A 351 5.88 17.93 7.35
N GLN A 352 5.51 19.20 7.30
CA GLN A 352 4.39 19.81 8.02
C GLN A 352 3.44 20.42 6.99
N ARG A 353 2.51 19.60 6.50
CA ARG A 353 1.74 19.93 5.29
C ARG A 353 0.29 19.47 5.38
N VAL A 354 -0.61 20.31 4.85
CA VAL A 354 -1.98 19.90 4.55
C VAL A 354 -1.97 19.03 3.28
N MET A 355 -2.48 17.83 3.39
CA MET A 355 -2.58 16.83 2.35
C MET A 355 -4.04 16.49 2.09
N ILE A 356 -4.40 16.13 0.87
CA ILE A 356 -5.76 15.78 0.51
C ILE A 356 -5.84 14.27 0.21
N ALA A 357 -6.80 13.61 0.84
CA ALA A 357 -7.07 12.18 0.62
C ALA A 357 -7.69 11.98 -0.77
N GLN A 358 -6.88 11.56 -1.74
CA GLN A 358 -7.31 11.38 -3.13
C GLN A 358 -7.10 9.97 -3.65
N ASP A 359 -6.38 9.13 -2.90
CA ASP A 359 -6.02 7.79 -3.34
C ASP A 359 -6.14 6.75 -2.23
N THR A 360 -5.96 5.49 -2.58
CA THR A 360 -5.95 4.35 -1.67
C THR A 360 -5.02 3.25 -2.20
N GLY A 361 -4.67 2.31 -1.35
CA GLY A 361 -3.87 1.15 -1.76
C GLY A 361 -4.12 -0.05 -0.84
N SER A 362 -3.96 -1.26 -1.37
CA SER A 362 -4.18 -2.50 -0.59
C SER A 362 -3.23 -2.68 0.61
N ALA A 363 -2.10 -1.97 0.61
CA ALA A 363 -1.14 -1.92 1.70
C ALA A 363 -1.36 -0.73 2.65
N ILE A 364 -2.32 0.16 2.34
CA ILE A 364 -2.63 1.34 3.13
C ILE A 364 -3.83 1.00 4.02
N VAL A 365 -3.53 0.38 5.15
CA VAL A 365 -4.52 -0.17 6.07
C VAL A 365 -4.33 0.45 7.47
N GLY A 366 -5.42 0.91 8.05
CA GLY A 366 -5.50 1.49 9.38
C GLY A 366 -5.72 3.00 9.40
N PRO A 367 -6.20 3.54 10.55
CA PRO A 367 -6.62 4.94 10.67
C PRO A 367 -5.46 5.93 10.64
N ALA A 368 -4.29 5.57 11.17
CA ALA A 368 -3.12 6.42 11.24
C ALA A 368 -2.05 6.02 10.20
N ARG A 369 -2.50 5.76 8.95
CA ARG A 369 -1.66 5.32 7.84
C ARG A 369 -1.91 6.18 6.61
N ALA A 370 -0.86 6.76 6.06
CA ALA A 370 -0.94 7.46 4.79
C ALA A 370 0.28 7.19 3.90
N ASP A 371 0.07 7.25 2.59
CA ASP A 371 1.10 7.15 1.57
C ASP A 371 1.16 8.45 0.78
N VAL A 372 2.29 9.12 0.78
CA VAL A 372 2.45 10.45 0.16
C VAL A 372 2.80 10.30 -1.31
N TYR A 373 2.07 10.97 -2.18
CA TYR A 373 2.35 10.97 -3.61
C TYR A 373 3.50 11.93 -3.94
N PHE A 374 4.57 11.41 -4.55
CA PHE A 374 5.78 12.17 -4.88
C PHE A 374 5.84 12.67 -6.33
N GLY A 375 5.00 12.14 -7.23
CA GLY A 375 4.98 12.57 -8.62
C GLY A 375 5.37 11.50 -9.62
N LEU A 376 5.95 11.93 -10.73
CA LEU A 376 6.28 11.10 -11.90
C LEU A 376 7.77 10.76 -11.93
N ALA A 377 8.09 9.56 -12.46
CA ALA A 377 9.41 9.12 -12.87
C ALA A 377 10.46 8.94 -11.73
N ASP A 378 11.69 8.68 -12.12
CA ASP A 378 12.74 8.15 -11.23
C ASP A 378 13.17 9.12 -10.13
N THR A 379 13.16 10.42 -10.38
CA THR A 379 13.51 11.43 -9.35
C THR A 379 12.51 11.46 -8.20
N ALA A 380 11.22 11.27 -8.51
CA ALA A 380 10.17 11.09 -7.51
C ALA A 380 10.31 9.74 -6.82
N GLY A 381 10.63 8.68 -7.58
CA GLY A 381 10.83 7.32 -7.08
C GLY A 381 11.96 7.19 -6.08
N ALA A 382 13.09 7.83 -6.33
CA ALA A 382 14.23 7.82 -5.42
C ALA A 382 13.86 8.37 -4.04
N ARG A 383 13.09 9.47 -3.99
CA ARG A 383 12.61 10.07 -2.71
C ARG A 383 11.49 9.25 -2.08
N ALA A 384 10.47 8.88 -2.87
CA ALA A 384 9.33 8.13 -2.37
C ALA A 384 9.76 6.80 -1.71
N SER A 385 10.76 6.12 -2.27
CA SER A 385 11.26 4.84 -1.79
C SER A 385 11.88 4.91 -0.40
N ASP A 386 12.38 6.06 0.01
CA ASP A 386 13.05 6.27 1.30
C ASP A 386 12.07 6.73 2.40
N ILE A 387 10.80 7.00 2.07
CA ILE A 387 9.81 7.42 3.06
C ILE A 387 9.25 6.21 3.80
N ARG A 388 9.65 6.08 5.08
CA ARG A 388 9.15 5.08 6.05
C ARG A 388 9.28 5.67 7.45
N HIS A 389 8.46 6.67 7.73
CA HIS A 389 8.64 7.53 8.89
C HIS A 389 7.38 7.60 9.74
N HIS A 390 7.58 7.81 11.02
CA HIS A 390 6.51 8.01 11.98
C HIS A 390 6.30 9.51 12.24
N GLY A 391 5.10 9.85 12.73
CA GLY A 391 4.76 11.22 13.08
C GLY A 391 3.32 11.33 13.55
N ARG A 392 2.80 12.55 13.53
CA ARG A 392 1.42 12.83 13.91
C ARG A 392 0.55 13.03 12.67
N PHE A 393 -0.67 12.56 12.75
CA PHE A 393 -1.66 12.62 11.69
C PHE A 393 -2.92 13.28 12.21
N TYR A 394 -3.29 14.40 11.59
CA TYR A 394 -4.45 15.18 12.01
C TYR A 394 -5.48 15.20 10.88
N LEU A 395 -6.70 14.85 11.22
CA LEU A 395 -7.84 14.98 10.31
C LEU A 395 -8.43 16.40 10.44
N LEU A 396 -8.66 17.07 9.33
CA LEU A 396 -9.38 18.36 9.31
C LEU A 396 -10.84 18.08 8.95
N LEU A 397 -11.73 18.09 9.95
CA LEU A 397 -13.16 17.90 9.73
C LEU A 397 -13.84 19.21 9.40
N PRO A 398 -14.72 19.24 8.38
CA PRO A 398 -15.52 20.40 8.06
C PRO A 398 -16.51 20.71 9.20
N ILE A 399 -16.69 21.99 9.47
CA ILE A 399 -17.66 22.49 10.45
C ILE A 399 -18.80 23.21 9.76
N ASP A 400 -19.99 23.25 10.38
CA ASP A 400 -21.20 23.90 9.85
C ASP A 400 -21.12 25.44 9.72
#